data_0d27e1853d94077ba9d478599b43dcfb
#
_entry.id   0d27e1853d94077ba9d478599b43dcfb
#
_cell.length_a   1.000
_cell.length_b   1.000
_cell.length_c   1.000
_cell.angle_alpha   90.00
_cell.angle_beta   90.00
_cell.angle_gamma   90.00
#
_symmetry.space_group_name_H-M   'P 1'
#
loop_
_entity.id
_entity.type
_entity.pdbx_description
1 polymer ?
#
loop_
_entity_poly.entity_id
_entity_poly.type
_entity_poly.pdbx_seq_one_letter_code
_entity_poly.pdbx_strand_id
1 'polypeptide(L)'
;MIKKLLKSTFVASLLFLAACSPKTEYTHALPKNASVVVAMELDDMAQKAGLNGQGGEVVVNKLKSLLKGGLQGEAAQLAERIIDQPSESGLSLDDKVYLFATPHAEAMAILAKVTDEGKVETLLEVLEKESIANPLREESGCRWTQVGGALCAFNNGTFLLLQPSKGDASSMKGTLLSFMRQEEGEGFASLPEFAKVDAEGNDIASVLNLSAIPYEWTTPLRMGIS
;
A
#
# COMPACT_ATOMS: atom_id res chain seq x y z
N MET A 1 -30.00 15.55 45.78
CA MET A 1 -30.20 15.47 44.34
C MET A 1 -28.95 15.82 43.53
N ILE A 2 -28.08 16.75 43.95
CA ILE A 2 -26.90 17.23 43.24
C ILE A 2 -25.82 16.15 43.02
N LYS A 3 -25.61 15.23 43.97
CA LYS A 3 -24.60 14.15 43.85
C LYS A 3 -24.91 13.08 42.78
N LYS A 4 -26.16 12.92 42.36
CA LYS A 4 -26.53 11.99 41.27
C LYS A 4 -26.33 12.59 39.88
N LEU A 5 -26.49 13.91 39.73
CA LEU A 5 -26.21 14.61 38.46
C LEU A 5 -24.70 14.61 38.11
N LEU A 6 -23.82 14.80 39.11
CA LEU A 6 -22.36 14.85 38.88
C LEU A 6 -21.82 13.50 38.40
N LYS A 7 -22.38 12.38 38.88
CA LYS A 7 -21.93 11.05 38.43
C LYS A 7 -22.38 10.71 37.01
N SER A 8 -23.55 11.21 36.58
CA SER A 8 -24.03 10.99 35.20
C SER A 8 -23.26 11.77 34.17
N THR A 9 -22.82 12.99 34.49
CA THR A 9 -22.03 13.83 33.57
C THR A 9 -20.61 13.32 33.38
N PHE A 10 -20.02 12.71 34.42
CA PHE A 10 -18.66 12.16 34.35
C PHE A 10 -18.61 10.85 33.53
N VAL A 11 -19.64 10.01 33.61
CA VAL A 11 -19.73 8.77 32.80
C VAL A 11 -20.00 9.09 31.33
N ALA A 12 -20.80 10.12 31.03
CA ALA A 12 -21.02 10.56 29.64
C ALA A 12 -19.76 11.15 28.99
N SER A 13 -18.89 11.83 29.78
CA SER A 13 -17.63 12.38 29.28
C SER A 13 -16.57 11.30 28.96
N LEU A 14 -16.61 10.17 29.69
CA LEU A 14 -15.70 9.03 29.42
C LEU A 14 -16.10 8.22 28.18
N LEU A 15 -17.36 8.26 27.78
CA LEU A 15 -17.84 7.55 26.58
C LEU A 15 -17.50 8.28 25.26
N PHE A 16 -17.22 9.59 25.32
CA PHE A 16 -16.77 10.35 24.14
C PHE A 16 -15.27 10.23 23.83
N LEU A 17 -14.46 9.70 24.75
CA LEU A 17 -13.03 9.49 24.53
C LEU A 17 -12.70 8.15 23.83
N ALA A 18 -13.69 7.27 23.65
CA ALA A 18 -13.48 5.97 23.01
C ALA A 18 -13.81 5.95 21.49
N ALA A 19 -14.14 7.11 20.89
CA ALA A 19 -14.64 7.17 19.51
C ALA A 19 -13.69 7.86 18.51
N CYS A 20 -12.47 8.17 18.91
CA CYS A 20 -11.42 8.63 17.99
C CYS A 20 -10.14 7.86 18.28
N SER A 21 -10.06 6.60 17.84
CA SER A 21 -8.78 6.12 17.32
C SER A 21 -8.57 6.91 16.02
N PRO A 22 -7.55 7.76 15.90
CA PRO A 22 -7.21 8.33 14.61
C PRO A 22 -7.01 7.13 13.68
N LYS A 23 -7.79 7.05 12.59
CA LYS A 23 -7.45 6.14 11.50
C LYS A 23 -6.11 6.64 11.03
N THR A 24 -5.04 5.96 11.42
CA THR A 24 -3.71 6.25 10.92
C THR A 24 -3.81 6.17 9.42
N GLU A 25 -3.64 7.30 8.74
CA GLU A 25 -3.70 7.32 7.30
C GLU A 25 -2.55 6.45 6.78
N TYR A 26 -2.85 5.44 5.97
CA TYR A 26 -1.83 4.51 5.44
C TYR A 26 -0.66 5.25 4.75
N THR A 27 -0.88 6.48 4.30
CA THR A 27 0.09 7.36 3.66
C THR A 27 1.27 7.74 4.58
N HIS A 28 1.16 7.53 5.90
CA HIS A 28 2.29 7.72 6.83
C HIS A 28 3.50 6.86 6.45
N ALA A 29 3.26 5.68 5.83
CA ALA A 29 4.32 4.75 5.43
C ALA A 29 5.12 5.19 4.18
N LEU A 30 4.75 6.30 3.52
CA LEU A 30 5.55 6.91 2.46
C LEU A 30 6.77 7.59 3.06
N PRO A 31 8.02 7.19 2.73
CA PRO A 31 9.20 7.81 3.31
C PRO A 31 9.38 9.26 2.79
N LYS A 32 9.70 10.18 3.70
CA LYS A 32 9.87 11.61 3.40
C LYS A 32 10.89 11.91 2.29
N ASN A 33 11.89 11.06 2.20
CA ASN A 33 12.99 11.17 1.24
C ASN A 33 12.87 10.19 0.07
N ALA A 34 11.65 9.72 -0.24
CA ALA A 34 11.42 8.92 -1.43
C ALA A 34 11.98 9.61 -2.68
N SER A 35 12.61 8.84 -3.57
CA SER A 35 13.17 9.37 -4.83
C SER A 35 12.07 9.69 -5.84
N VAL A 36 11.02 8.87 -5.85
CA VAL A 36 9.84 9.01 -6.72
C VAL A 36 8.63 8.62 -5.91
N VAL A 37 7.53 9.33 -6.06
CA VAL A 37 6.20 8.94 -5.58
C VAL A 37 5.23 9.11 -6.73
N VAL A 38 4.46 8.06 -7.01
CA VAL A 38 3.38 8.04 -8.00
C VAL A 38 2.10 7.61 -7.29
N ALA A 39 1.09 8.45 -7.31
CA ALA A 39 -0.25 8.13 -6.84
C ALA A 39 -1.13 7.71 -8.02
N MET A 40 -1.96 6.69 -7.83
CA MET A 40 -2.87 6.14 -8.84
C MET A 40 -4.26 5.92 -8.24
N GLU A 41 -5.29 6.37 -8.93
CA GLU A 41 -6.71 6.06 -8.65
C GLU A 41 -7.14 4.87 -9.52
N LEU A 42 -7.00 3.65 -8.95
CA LEU A 42 -7.17 2.43 -9.74
C LEU A 42 -8.61 2.20 -10.22
N ASP A 43 -9.61 2.58 -9.41
CA ASP A 43 -11.03 2.44 -9.80
C ASP A 43 -11.38 3.36 -10.97
N ASP A 44 -10.98 4.63 -10.90
CA ASP A 44 -11.18 5.61 -11.98
C ASP A 44 -10.46 5.17 -13.26
N MET A 45 -9.22 4.67 -13.14
CA MET A 45 -8.47 4.14 -14.28
C MET A 45 -9.17 2.94 -14.90
N ALA A 46 -9.66 1.99 -14.08
CA ALA A 46 -10.40 0.82 -14.56
C ALA A 46 -11.69 1.22 -15.25
N GLN A 47 -12.44 2.18 -14.70
CA GLN A 47 -13.66 2.70 -15.29
C GLN A 47 -13.40 3.38 -16.64
N LYS A 48 -12.40 4.27 -16.72
CA LYS A 48 -12.03 4.98 -17.96
C LYS A 48 -11.46 4.04 -19.03
N ALA A 49 -10.76 2.97 -18.60
CA ALA A 49 -10.30 1.92 -19.50
C ALA A 49 -11.44 0.99 -19.97
N GLY A 50 -12.68 1.22 -19.50
CA GLY A 50 -13.83 0.39 -19.85
C GLY A 50 -13.78 -1.03 -19.28
N LEU A 51 -12.96 -1.27 -18.23
CA LEU A 51 -12.81 -2.60 -17.64
C LEU A 51 -14.10 -3.06 -16.96
N ASN A 52 -14.94 -2.14 -16.52
CA ASN A 52 -16.27 -2.39 -15.91
C ASN A 52 -17.38 -2.52 -16.97
N GLY A 53 -17.06 -2.42 -18.29
CA GLY A 53 -18.01 -2.49 -19.41
C GLY A 53 -17.82 -3.73 -20.30
N GLN A 54 -18.67 -3.85 -21.32
CA GLN A 54 -18.64 -4.98 -22.28
C GLN A 54 -17.28 -5.21 -22.98
N GLY A 55 -16.43 -4.16 -23.08
CA GLY A 55 -15.06 -4.26 -23.63
C GLY A 55 -14.06 -4.81 -22.63
N GLY A 56 -14.30 -4.64 -21.33
CA GLY A 56 -13.41 -5.05 -20.24
C GLY A 56 -13.29 -6.55 -20.07
N GLU A 57 -14.33 -7.31 -20.43
CA GLU A 57 -14.32 -8.77 -20.33
C GLU A 57 -13.12 -9.39 -21.07
N VAL A 58 -12.74 -8.85 -22.21
CA VAL A 58 -11.58 -9.35 -22.98
C VAL A 58 -10.28 -9.18 -22.21
N VAL A 59 -10.09 -8.01 -21.56
CA VAL A 59 -8.89 -7.70 -20.76
C VAL A 59 -8.88 -8.55 -19.49
N VAL A 60 -10.00 -8.62 -18.78
CA VAL A 60 -10.17 -9.45 -17.57
C VAL A 60 -9.90 -10.92 -17.89
N ASN A 61 -10.47 -11.46 -18.96
CA ASN A 61 -10.23 -12.84 -19.39
C ASN A 61 -8.76 -13.10 -19.79
N LYS A 62 -8.11 -12.11 -20.42
CA LYS A 62 -6.68 -12.19 -20.72
C LYS A 62 -5.84 -12.22 -19.47
N LEU A 63 -6.16 -11.36 -18.48
CA LEU A 63 -5.47 -11.32 -17.18
C LEU A 63 -5.65 -12.65 -16.43
N LYS A 64 -6.86 -13.18 -16.36
CA LYS A 64 -7.13 -14.51 -15.78
C LYS A 64 -6.33 -15.61 -16.49
N SER A 65 -6.25 -15.56 -17.81
CA SER A 65 -5.47 -16.54 -18.60
C SER A 65 -3.97 -16.48 -18.30
N LEU A 66 -3.43 -15.27 -18.10
CA LEU A 66 -2.02 -15.07 -17.72
C LEU A 66 -1.74 -15.60 -16.31
N LEU A 67 -2.63 -15.34 -15.36
CA LEU A 67 -2.50 -15.84 -13.99
C LEU A 67 -2.60 -17.36 -13.90
N LYS A 68 -3.48 -17.99 -14.67
CA LYS A 68 -3.55 -19.47 -14.80
C LYS A 68 -2.26 -20.09 -15.32
N GLY A 69 -1.50 -19.36 -16.11
CA GLY A 69 -0.18 -19.81 -16.58
C GLY A 69 0.91 -19.78 -15.50
N GLY A 70 0.75 -18.95 -14.47
CA GLY A 70 1.73 -18.72 -13.42
C GLY A 70 1.34 -19.23 -12.03
N LEU A 71 0.05 -19.37 -11.76
CA LEU A 71 -0.50 -19.83 -10.49
C LEU A 71 -1.26 -21.13 -10.67
N GLN A 72 -1.26 -21.99 -9.65
CA GLN A 72 -1.99 -23.25 -9.63
C GLN A 72 -2.82 -23.37 -8.35
N GLY A 73 -3.63 -24.41 -8.24
CA GLY A 73 -4.34 -24.76 -7.01
C GLY A 73 -5.24 -23.65 -6.47
N GLU A 74 -5.17 -23.45 -5.16
CA GLU A 74 -5.98 -22.48 -4.41
C GLU A 74 -5.60 -21.03 -4.75
N ALA A 75 -4.31 -20.77 -5.02
CA ALA A 75 -3.82 -19.43 -5.38
C ALA A 75 -4.42 -18.95 -6.72
N ALA A 76 -4.53 -19.81 -7.72
CA ALA A 76 -5.17 -19.46 -8.99
C ALA A 76 -6.66 -19.11 -8.81
N GLN A 77 -7.39 -19.89 -7.98
CA GLN A 77 -8.80 -19.64 -7.70
C GLN A 77 -9.00 -18.33 -6.92
N LEU A 78 -8.14 -18.04 -5.94
CA LEU A 78 -8.18 -16.81 -5.18
C LEU A 78 -7.89 -15.62 -6.08
N ALA A 79 -6.88 -15.69 -6.94
CA ALA A 79 -6.54 -14.64 -7.89
C ALA A 79 -7.71 -14.34 -8.86
N GLU A 80 -8.41 -15.36 -9.34
CA GLU A 80 -9.62 -15.19 -10.16
C GLU A 80 -10.72 -14.46 -9.39
N ARG A 81 -10.97 -14.83 -8.13
CA ARG A 81 -11.97 -14.14 -7.28
C ARG A 81 -11.60 -12.69 -7.06
N ILE A 82 -10.32 -12.38 -6.79
CA ILE A 82 -9.84 -11.01 -6.62
C ILE A 82 -10.00 -10.19 -7.90
N ILE A 83 -9.79 -10.78 -9.07
CA ILE A 83 -10.02 -10.09 -10.34
C ILE A 83 -11.51 -9.78 -10.53
N ASP A 84 -12.39 -10.72 -10.19
CA ASP A 84 -13.84 -10.53 -10.32
C ASP A 84 -14.41 -9.60 -9.24
N GLN A 85 -13.84 -9.64 -8.06
CA GLN A 85 -14.23 -8.88 -6.87
C GLN A 85 -12.98 -8.38 -6.15
N PRO A 86 -12.41 -7.23 -6.55
CA PRO A 86 -11.16 -6.72 -5.98
C PRO A 86 -11.16 -6.55 -4.46
N SER A 87 -12.33 -6.31 -3.86
CA SER A 87 -12.51 -6.26 -2.40
C SER A 87 -12.19 -7.60 -1.68
N GLU A 88 -12.09 -8.71 -2.41
CA GLU A 88 -11.64 -10.00 -1.87
C GLU A 88 -10.14 -10.02 -1.55
N SER A 89 -9.37 -9.06 -2.04
CA SER A 89 -7.96 -8.86 -1.65
C SER A 89 -7.79 -8.32 -0.22
N GLY A 90 -8.83 -7.70 0.35
CA GLY A 90 -8.74 -6.95 1.60
C GLY A 90 -8.12 -5.55 1.45
N LEU A 91 -7.79 -5.13 0.22
CA LEU A 91 -7.26 -3.81 -0.08
C LEU A 91 -8.35 -2.90 -0.66
N SER A 92 -8.23 -1.60 -0.46
CA SER A 92 -9.09 -0.61 -1.09
C SER A 92 -8.63 -0.32 -2.52
N LEU A 93 -9.58 -0.27 -3.46
CA LEU A 93 -9.36 0.32 -4.79
C LEU A 93 -9.95 1.72 -4.90
N ASP A 94 -10.81 2.12 -3.96
CA ASP A 94 -11.40 3.47 -3.90
C ASP A 94 -10.41 4.51 -3.34
N ASP A 95 -9.43 4.04 -2.58
CA ASP A 95 -8.33 4.86 -2.09
C ASP A 95 -7.12 4.74 -3.04
N LYS A 96 -6.30 5.79 -3.11
CA LYS A 96 -5.12 5.81 -3.98
C LYS A 96 -4.12 4.72 -3.61
N VAL A 97 -3.55 4.10 -4.63
CA VAL A 97 -2.37 3.25 -4.49
C VAL A 97 -1.14 4.06 -4.82
N TYR A 98 -0.12 3.97 -3.97
CA TYR A 98 1.14 4.68 -4.19
C TYR A 98 2.24 3.71 -4.61
N LEU A 99 2.88 4.00 -5.74
CA LEU A 99 4.16 3.43 -6.08
C LEU A 99 5.25 4.42 -5.66
N PHE A 100 6.28 3.95 -4.99
CA PHE A 100 7.40 4.81 -4.67
C PHE A 100 8.74 4.07 -4.76
N ALA A 101 9.79 4.84 -5.04
CA ALA A 101 11.16 4.37 -4.92
C ALA A 101 11.73 4.87 -3.59
N THR A 102 12.39 3.98 -2.85
CA THR A 102 13.13 4.36 -1.65
C THR A 102 14.28 5.31 -1.98
N PRO A 103 14.89 5.97 -0.98
CA PRO A 103 16.08 6.78 -1.22
C PRO A 103 17.13 6.01 -2.02
N HIS A 104 17.75 6.69 -2.96
CA HIS A 104 18.74 6.10 -3.89
C HIS A 104 18.22 4.94 -4.76
N ALA A 105 16.90 4.78 -4.86
CA ALA A 105 16.23 3.71 -5.61
C ALA A 105 16.71 2.29 -5.25
N GLU A 106 17.03 2.07 -3.96
CA GLU A 106 17.45 0.76 -3.44
C GLU A 106 16.33 -0.28 -3.53
N ALA A 107 15.07 0.18 -3.45
CA ALA A 107 13.89 -0.64 -3.63
C ALA A 107 12.75 0.15 -4.26
N MET A 108 11.83 -0.56 -4.92
CA MET A 108 10.51 -0.08 -5.32
C MET A 108 9.49 -0.61 -4.33
N ALA A 109 8.47 0.18 -4.05
CA ALA A 109 7.42 -0.22 -3.13
C ALA A 109 6.03 0.12 -3.64
N ILE A 110 5.05 -0.67 -3.20
CA ILE A 110 3.62 -0.45 -3.39
C ILE A 110 3.00 -0.26 -2.02
N LEU A 111 2.30 0.85 -1.83
CA LEU A 111 1.55 1.16 -0.63
C LEU A 111 0.06 1.23 -0.97
N ALA A 112 -0.75 0.52 -0.20
CA ALA A 112 -2.20 0.51 -0.35
C ALA A 112 -2.89 0.53 1.03
N LYS A 113 -4.15 0.93 1.04
CA LYS A 113 -4.99 0.91 2.25
C LYS A 113 -5.57 -0.48 2.45
N VAL A 114 -5.49 -0.98 3.68
CA VAL A 114 -6.17 -2.20 4.11
C VAL A 114 -7.58 -1.86 4.56
N THR A 115 -8.57 -2.57 4.04
CA THR A 115 -9.98 -2.50 4.45
C THR A 115 -10.42 -3.72 5.23
N ASP A 116 -9.77 -4.86 4.98
CA ASP A 116 -10.04 -6.13 5.67
C ASP A 116 -8.72 -6.91 5.86
N GLU A 117 -8.20 -6.83 7.08
CA GLU A 117 -6.93 -7.46 7.47
C GLU A 117 -7.01 -8.99 7.38
N GLY A 118 -8.18 -9.59 7.69
CA GLY A 118 -8.38 -11.03 7.60
C GLY A 118 -8.32 -11.57 6.17
N LYS A 119 -8.79 -10.79 5.19
CA LYS A 119 -8.67 -11.15 3.78
C LYS A 119 -7.21 -11.06 3.29
N VAL A 120 -6.46 -10.04 3.71
CA VAL A 120 -5.02 -9.93 3.40
C VAL A 120 -4.26 -11.11 3.99
N GLU A 121 -4.57 -11.49 5.24
CA GLU A 121 -3.99 -12.67 5.88
C GLU A 121 -4.29 -13.94 5.10
N THR A 122 -5.57 -14.19 4.77
CA THR A 122 -6.00 -15.34 3.97
C THR A 122 -5.28 -15.42 2.63
N LEU A 123 -5.12 -14.27 1.94
CA LEU A 123 -4.36 -14.20 0.69
C LEU A 123 -2.92 -14.69 0.87
N LEU A 124 -2.24 -14.20 1.90
CA LEU A 124 -0.84 -14.56 2.16
C LEU A 124 -0.70 -16.01 2.65
N GLU A 125 -1.64 -16.54 3.43
CA GLU A 125 -1.68 -17.96 3.81
C GLU A 125 -1.87 -18.89 2.60
N VAL A 126 -2.71 -18.51 1.63
CA VAL A 126 -2.86 -19.27 0.39
C VAL A 126 -1.56 -19.27 -0.42
N LEU A 127 -0.86 -18.12 -0.48
CA LEU A 127 0.44 -18.05 -1.16
C LEU A 127 1.52 -18.86 -0.42
N GLU A 128 1.44 -18.93 0.93
CA GLU A 128 2.33 -19.80 1.73
C GLU A 128 2.12 -21.27 1.44
N LYS A 129 0.87 -21.75 1.41
CA LYS A 129 0.53 -23.14 1.09
C LYS A 129 1.06 -23.57 -0.30
N GLU A 130 1.05 -22.65 -1.25
CA GLU A 130 1.59 -22.85 -2.61
C GLU A 130 3.10 -22.61 -2.70
N SER A 131 3.78 -22.38 -1.56
CA SER A 131 5.23 -22.11 -1.49
C SER A 131 5.68 -20.86 -2.25
N ILE A 132 4.78 -19.89 -2.47
CA ILE A 132 5.05 -18.59 -3.09
C ILE A 132 5.46 -17.58 -2.03
N ALA A 133 4.91 -17.70 -0.82
CA ALA A 133 5.25 -16.88 0.34
C ALA A 133 5.87 -17.72 1.47
N ASN A 134 6.64 -17.06 2.32
CA ASN A 134 7.10 -17.64 3.58
C ASN A 134 5.98 -17.54 4.65
N PRO A 135 6.07 -18.28 5.77
CA PRO A 135 5.14 -18.12 6.89
C PRO A 135 5.07 -16.67 7.38
N LEU A 136 3.85 -16.23 7.69
CA LEU A 136 3.60 -14.93 8.31
C LEU A 136 4.29 -14.83 9.66
N ARG A 137 4.85 -13.67 9.94
CA ARG A 137 5.48 -13.33 11.21
C ARG A 137 4.90 -12.03 11.73
N GLU A 138 4.82 -11.90 13.04
CA GLU A 138 4.39 -10.67 13.71
C GLU A 138 5.60 -9.98 14.34
N GLU A 139 5.76 -8.70 14.07
CA GLU A 139 6.82 -7.87 14.65
C GLU A 139 6.40 -6.40 14.64
N SER A 140 6.59 -5.72 15.76
CA SER A 140 6.40 -4.26 15.87
C SER A 140 4.99 -3.78 15.49
N GLY A 141 3.96 -4.57 15.79
CA GLY A 141 2.57 -4.21 15.55
C GLY A 141 2.10 -4.36 14.10
N CYS A 142 2.89 -5.01 13.27
CA CYS A 142 2.48 -5.43 11.92
C CYS A 142 2.83 -6.90 11.66
N ARG A 143 2.11 -7.51 10.72
CA ARG A 143 2.43 -8.83 10.18
C ARG A 143 3.23 -8.66 8.90
N TRP A 144 4.21 -9.52 8.70
CA TRP A 144 5.08 -9.45 7.53
C TRP A 144 5.49 -10.84 7.05
N THR A 145 5.82 -10.93 5.78
CA THR A 145 6.36 -12.13 5.14
C THR A 145 7.20 -11.77 3.92
N GLN A 146 7.90 -12.74 3.36
CA GLN A 146 8.52 -12.64 2.04
C GLN A 146 7.65 -13.37 1.03
N VAL A 147 7.32 -12.68 -0.06
CA VAL A 147 6.56 -13.21 -1.21
C VAL A 147 7.49 -13.18 -2.42
N GLY A 148 7.98 -14.34 -2.83
CA GLY A 148 9.01 -14.41 -3.89
C GLY A 148 10.25 -13.59 -3.54
N GLY A 149 10.58 -12.60 -4.40
CA GLY A 149 11.70 -11.68 -4.21
C GLY A 149 11.36 -10.39 -3.45
N ALA A 150 10.11 -10.21 -2.99
CA ALA A 150 9.65 -9.02 -2.30
C ALA A 150 9.37 -9.29 -0.81
N LEU A 151 9.37 -8.25 0.00
CA LEU A 151 8.86 -8.25 1.37
C LEU A 151 7.48 -7.60 1.41
N CYS A 152 6.57 -8.20 2.14
CA CYS A 152 5.23 -7.71 2.37
C CYS A 152 5.01 -7.47 3.87
N ALA A 153 4.45 -6.33 4.25
CA ALA A 153 3.97 -6.08 5.60
C ALA A 153 2.59 -5.42 5.57
N PHE A 154 1.77 -5.70 6.59
CA PHE A 154 0.45 -5.10 6.73
C PHE A 154 0.01 -5.00 8.19
N ASN A 155 -0.93 -4.12 8.44
CA ASN A 155 -1.65 -3.94 9.68
C ASN A 155 -3.08 -3.46 9.38
N ASN A 156 -3.83 -3.11 10.42
CA ASN A 156 -5.20 -2.59 10.27
C ASN A 156 -5.20 -1.17 9.66
N GLY A 157 -5.01 -1.07 8.37
CA GLY A 157 -5.06 0.18 7.60
C GLY A 157 -3.99 0.29 6.53
N THR A 158 -2.83 -0.33 6.71
CA THR A 158 -1.68 -0.16 5.82
C THR A 158 -1.19 -1.49 5.25
N PHE A 159 -0.99 -1.56 3.95
CA PHE A 159 -0.31 -2.64 3.23
C PHE A 159 0.90 -2.07 2.50
N LEU A 160 2.05 -2.67 2.68
CA LEU A 160 3.30 -2.28 2.05
C LEU A 160 4.00 -3.49 1.45
N LEU A 161 4.24 -3.45 0.13
CA LEU A 161 5.08 -4.41 -0.59
C LEU A 161 6.36 -3.71 -1.02
N LEU A 162 7.52 -4.27 -0.68
CA LEU A 162 8.84 -3.71 -0.96
C LEU A 162 9.65 -4.70 -1.79
N GLN A 163 10.01 -4.32 -3.01
CA GLN A 163 10.85 -5.09 -3.92
C GLN A 163 12.23 -4.46 -3.99
N PRO A 164 13.29 -5.12 -3.48
CA PRO A 164 14.66 -4.64 -3.63
C PRO A 164 15.07 -4.53 -5.09
N SER A 165 15.82 -3.49 -5.43
CA SER A 165 16.40 -3.32 -6.77
C SER A 165 17.57 -4.27 -7.01
N LYS A 166 18.24 -4.67 -5.94
CA LYS A 166 19.40 -5.60 -5.94
C LYS A 166 19.46 -6.38 -4.62
N GLY A 167 20.03 -7.56 -4.67
CA GLY A 167 20.29 -8.38 -3.48
C GLY A 167 19.07 -9.15 -3.00
N ASP A 168 19.17 -9.64 -1.75
CA ASP A 168 18.13 -10.44 -1.10
C ASP A 168 17.11 -9.55 -0.41
N ALA A 169 15.83 -9.90 -0.54
CA ALA A 169 14.73 -9.20 0.10
C ALA A 169 14.90 -9.12 1.63
N SER A 170 15.43 -10.14 2.27
CA SER A 170 15.61 -10.19 3.73
C SER A 170 16.46 -9.03 4.27
N SER A 171 17.38 -8.48 3.47
CA SER A 171 18.22 -7.34 3.84
C SER A 171 17.42 -6.05 4.05
N MET A 172 16.25 -5.93 3.44
CA MET A 172 15.37 -4.76 3.49
C MET A 172 14.30 -4.84 4.59
N LYS A 173 14.29 -5.91 5.40
CA LYS A 173 13.30 -6.07 6.48
C LYS A 173 13.27 -4.87 7.44
N GLY A 174 14.44 -4.39 7.86
CA GLY A 174 14.52 -3.22 8.74
C GLY A 174 13.89 -1.98 8.13
N THR A 175 14.12 -1.75 6.83
CA THR A 175 13.52 -0.65 6.07
C THR A 175 12.00 -0.80 5.97
N LEU A 176 11.50 -1.98 5.62
CA LEU A 176 10.06 -2.26 5.57
C LEU A 176 9.38 -1.92 6.90
N LEU A 177 9.90 -2.48 8.00
CA LEU A 177 9.33 -2.27 9.32
C LEU A 177 9.48 -0.82 9.82
N SER A 178 10.51 -0.09 9.40
CA SER A 178 10.65 1.33 9.73
C SER A 178 9.57 2.17 9.06
N PHE A 179 9.23 1.89 7.79
CA PHE A 179 8.15 2.58 7.08
C PHE A 179 6.78 2.28 7.70
N MET A 180 6.53 1.03 8.09
CA MET A 180 5.28 0.64 8.75
C MET A 180 5.07 1.33 10.12
N ARG A 181 6.14 1.78 10.77
CA ARG A 181 6.12 2.42 12.10
C ARG A 181 6.25 3.94 12.07
N GLN A 182 6.42 4.53 10.89
CA GLN A 182 6.47 6.00 10.77
C GLN A 182 5.24 6.64 11.43
N GLU A 183 5.46 7.71 12.17
CA GLU A 183 4.36 8.50 12.73
C GLU A 183 3.81 9.49 11.70
N GLU A 184 2.57 9.91 11.90
CA GLU A 184 2.00 11.03 11.15
C GLU A 184 2.92 12.26 11.30
N GLY A 185 3.27 12.87 10.17
CA GLY A 185 4.19 14.01 10.14
C GLY A 185 5.66 13.65 9.88
N GLU A 186 6.07 12.39 10.00
CA GLU A 186 7.43 11.94 9.65
C GLU A 186 7.56 11.54 8.17
N GLY A 187 6.45 11.15 7.54
CA GLY A 187 6.40 10.66 6.16
C GLY A 187 6.32 11.77 5.10
N PHE A 188 6.31 11.35 3.84
CA PHE A 188 6.12 12.22 2.68
C PHE A 188 4.78 12.96 2.71
N ALA A 189 3.75 12.37 3.33
CA ALA A 189 2.44 12.98 3.51
C ALA A 189 2.48 14.31 4.30
N SER A 190 3.55 14.56 5.07
CA SER A 190 3.75 15.83 5.77
C SER A 190 4.33 16.96 4.89
N LEU A 191 4.74 16.66 3.66
CA LEU A 191 5.35 17.65 2.75
C LEU A 191 4.28 18.36 1.91
N PRO A 192 4.49 19.65 1.57
CA PRO A 192 3.58 20.38 0.68
C PRO A 192 3.42 19.74 -0.70
N GLU A 193 4.42 19.01 -1.17
CA GLU A 193 4.40 18.27 -2.42
C GLU A 193 3.38 17.14 -2.44
N PHE A 194 3.07 16.56 -1.26
CA PHE A 194 2.08 15.51 -1.13
C PHE A 194 0.71 15.97 -1.62
N ALA A 195 0.28 17.17 -1.26
CA ALA A 195 -1.00 17.72 -1.70
C ALA A 195 -1.15 17.78 -3.24
N LYS A 196 -0.04 17.86 -3.98
CA LYS A 196 -0.06 17.85 -5.46
C LYS A 196 -0.24 16.44 -6.02
N VAL A 197 0.32 15.44 -5.35
CA VAL A 197 0.22 14.03 -5.74
C VAL A 197 -1.12 13.45 -5.31
N ASP A 198 -1.62 13.90 -4.16
CA ASP A 198 -2.85 13.40 -3.54
C ASP A 198 -4.11 14.17 -3.97
N ALA A 199 -3.97 15.20 -4.81
CA ALA A 199 -5.10 16.00 -5.28
C ALA A 199 -6.16 15.12 -5.96
N GLU A 200 -7.43 15.40 -5.66
CA GLU A 200 -8.58 14.74 -6.28
C GLU A 200 -8.63 15.02 -7.80
N GLY A 201 -9.18 14.06 -8.55
CA GLY A 201 -9.41 14.17 -9.99
C GLY A 201 -8.19 13.92 -10.88
N ASN A 202 -7.07 13.48 -10.30
CA ASN A 202 -5.91 13.00 -11.04
C ASN A 202 -5.85 11.48 -10.99
N ASP A 203 -6.08 10.79 -12.08
CA ASP A 203 -5.97 9.33 -12.17
C ASP A 203 -4.55 8.85 -11.85
N ILE A 204 -3.55 9.64 -12.30
CA ILE A 204 -2.13 9.41 -12.04
C ILE A 204 -1.47 10.77 -11.77
N ALA A 205 -0.79 10.87 -10.65
CA ALA A 205 0.06 12.01 -10.30
C ALA A 205 1.42 11.54 -9.83
N SER A 206 2.48 12.31 -10.09
CA SER A 206 3.83 11.93 -9.68
C SER A 206 4.66 13.11 -9.21
N VAL A 207 5.54 12.84 -8.24
CA VAL A 207 6.59 13.75 -7.79
C VAL A 207 7.94 13.03 -7.84
N LEU A 208 8.93 13.75 -8.37
CA LEU A 208 10.30 13.29 -8.49
C LEU A 208 11.22 14.14 -7.58
N ASN A 209 11.89 13.50 -6.65
CA ASN A 209 12.90 14.15 -5.80
C ASN A 209 14.29 13.96 -6.42
N LEU A 210 14.72 14.94 -7.22
CA LEU A 210 16.01 14.87 -7.94
C LEU A 210 17.22 14.80 -7.00
N SER A 211 17.10 15.28 -5.75
CA SER A 211 18.19 15.21 -4.78
C SER A 211 18.39 13.80 -4.18
N ALA A 212 17.34 12.98 -4.22
CA ALA A 212 17.35 11.60 -3.72
C ALA A 212 17.66 10.57 -4.81
N ILE A 213 17.88 11.00 -6.06
CA ILE A 213 18.25 10.14 -7.19
C ILE A 213 19.78 10.15 -7.36
N PRO A 214 20.43 9.00 -7.62
CA PRO A 214 21.86 8.94 -7.90
C PRO A 214 22.28 9.93 -8.99
N TYR A 215 23.42 10.61 -8.78
CA TYR A 215 23.87 11.69 -9.66
C TYR A 215 24.06 11.22 -11.12
N GLU A 216 24.56 10.02 -11.32
CA GLU A 216 24.74 9.41 -12.63
C GLU A 216 23.44 9.27 -13.43
N TRP A 217 22.30 9.16 -12.78
CA TRP A 217 20.97 9.06 -13.42
C TRP A 217 20.36 10.44 -13.72
N THR A 218 20.80 11.46 -12.98
CA THR A 218 20.28 12.83 -13.16
C THR A 218 21.11 13.69 -14.10
N THR A 219 22.33 13.27 -14.42
CA THR A 219 23.25 14.04 -15.28
C THR A 219 22.63 14.42 -16.64
N PRO A 220 21.95 13.53 -17.38
CA PRO A 220 21.32 13.88 -18.64
C PRO A 220 20.17 14.92 -18.48
N LEU A 221 19.42 14.84 -17.36
CA LEU A 221 18.32 15.76 -17.08
C LEU A 221 18.83 17.15 -16.68
N ARG A 222 19.97 17.24 -15.99
CA ARG A 222 20.57 18.50 -15.55
C ARG A 222 21.26 19.26 -16.67
N MET A 223 21.81 18.56 -17.68
CA MET A 223 22.44 19.20 -18.84
C MET A 223 21.43 19.78 -19.85
N GLY A 224 20.13 19.41 -19.75
CA GLY A 224 19.07 19.97 -20.59
C GLY A 224 18.39 21.22 -20.02
N ILE A 225 18.81 21.72 -18.85
CA ILE A 225 18.27 22.90 -18.18
C ILE A 225 19.37 23.97 -18.10
N SER A 226 19.84 24.41 -19.25
CA SER A 226 20.74 25.56 -19.37
C SER A 226 20.13 26.64 -20.28
#